data_4b22c452764f081304f4c8f344396045
#
_entry.id   4b22c452764f081304f4c8f344396045
#
_cell.length_a   1.000
_cell.length_b   1.000
_cell.length_c   1.000
_cell.angle_alpha   90.00
_cell.angle_beta   90.00
_cell.angle_gamma   90.00
#
_symmetry.space_group_name_H-M   'P 1'
#
loop_
_entity.id
_entity.type
_entity.pdbx_description
1 polymer ?
#
loop_
_entity_poly.entity_id
_entity_poly.type
_entity_poly.pdbx_seq_one_letter_code
_entity_poly.pdbx_strand_id
1 'polypeptide(L)'
;MVALPSELSLDDWKDMLERFVREQGIGLGMCADVNIHDPYPPGHNPHSHILFTMRPLDDHGKWQAKTQKEYLCKRGDEERGFTADEFKIAKTQGWEKQYLYQSGEKKEYLTPSEAEKIEGCIRTAKTPKSTRFGRQNSLTELWNSEEQIFAWRKSWEMIINEDQERHGIADRVDCRSHAARGLTEQPTVHEGYHARKLASMGIVSDRCELNRQIRADNKLLRELKKRCRS
;
A
#
# COMPACT_ATOMS: atom_id res chain seq x y z
N MET A 1 2.88 8.57 -6.34
CA MET A 1 2.87 9.71 -7.27
C MET A 1 1.42 10.10 -7.53
N VAL A 2 1.11 11.38 -7.46
CA VAL A 2 -0.23 11.95 -7.72
C VAL A 2 -0.12 13.02 -8.81
N ALA A 3 -1.11 13.08 -9.70
CA ALA A 3 -1.20 14.15 -10.70
C ALA A 3 -1.73 15.41 -10.04
N LEU A 4 -1.27 16.58 -10.51
CA LEU A 4 -1.70 17.89 -10.05
C LEU A 4 -2.45 18.59 -11.19
N PRO A 5 -3.58 19.26 -10.90
CA PRO A 5 -4.30 20.03 -11.91
C PRO A 5 -3.44 21.17 -12.45
N SER A 6 -3.25 21.24 -13.77
CA SER A 6 -2.44 22.28 -14.42
C SER A 6 -3.07 23.68 -14.36
N GLU A 7 -4.36 23.73 -14.06
CA GLU A 7 -5.14 24.96 -13.95
C GLU A 7 -5.00 25.66 -12.59
N LEU A 8 -4.42 24.97 -11.60
CA LEU A 8 -4.22 25.48 -10.26
C LEU A 8 -2.81 26.02 -10.05
N SER A 9 -2.65 26.90 -9.07
CA SER A 9 -1.37 27.50 -8.73
C SER A 9 -0.48 26.54 -7.91
N LEU A 10 0.81 26.88 -7.79
CA LEU A 10 1.75 26.16 -6.92
C LEU A 10 1.31 26.17 -5.44
N ASP A 11 0.70 27.25 -4.99
CA ASP A 11 0.25 27.35 -3.60
C ASP A 11 -0.99 26.49 -3.36
N ASP A 12 -1.93 26.42 -4.33
CA ASP A 12 -3.04 25.48 -4.27
C ASP A 12 -2.52 24.02 -4.23
N TRP A 13 -1.52 23.68 -5.04
CA TRP A 13 -0.92 22.35 -5.01
C TRP A 13 -0.31 22.00 -3.65
N LYS A 14 0.37 22.96 -3.01
CA LYS A 14 0.93 22.76 -1.66
C LYS A 14 -0.17 22.50 -0.63
N ASP A 15 -1.24 23.31 -0.65
CA ASP A 15 -2.35 23.16 0.27
C ASP A 15 -3.06 21.81 0.09
N MET A 16 -3.32 21.40 -1.15
CA MET A 16 -3.90 20.10 -1.46
C MET A 16 -3.02 18.95 -0.95
N LEU A 17 -1.72 19.01 -1.20
CA LEU A 17 -0.76 17.99 -0.78
C LEU A 17 -0.64 17.95 0.75
N GLU A 18 -0.62 19.10 1.42
CA GLU A 18 -0.57 19.17 2.88
C GLU A 18 -1.82 18.54 3.51
N ARG A 19 -3.02 18.86 3.01
CA ARG A 19 -4.27 18.23 3.47
C ARG A 19 -4.23 16.73 3.29
N PHE A 20 -3.87 16.24 2.09
CA PHE A 20 -3.78 14.82 1.80
C PHE A 20 -2.81 14.10 2.73
N VAL A 21 -1.60 14.63 2.87
CA VAL A 21 -0.53 14.02 3.68
C VAL A 21 -0.88 14.02 5.16
N ARG A 22 -1.51 15.09 5.67
CA ARG A 22 -1.98 15.14 7.06
C ARG A 22 -3.05 14.10 7.35
N GLU A 23 -4.05 14.01 6.48
CA GLU A 23 -5.19 13.11 6.69
C GLU A 23 -4.82 11.64 6.45
N GLN A 24 -4.09 11.37 5.37
CA GLN A 24 -3.89 10.01 4.86
C GLN A 24 -2.56 9.38 5.29
N GLY A 25 -1.67 10.14 5.89
CA GLY A 25 -0.34 9.69 6.29
C GLY A 25 0.01 10.05 7.73
N ILE A 26 0.25 11.35 7.99
CA ILE A 26 0.75 11.83 9.29
C ILE A 26 -0.26 11.52 10.41
N GLY A 27 -1.55 11.75 10.19
CA GLY A 27 -2.60 11.43 11.16
C GLY A 27 -2.71 9.94 11.49
N LEU A 28 -2.11 9.07 10.68
CA LEU A 28 -2.03 7.62 10.90
C LEU A 28 -0.66 7.17 11.45
N GLY A 29 0.23 8.12 11.79
CA GLY A 29 1.57 7.82 12.33
C GLY A 29 2.66 7.60 11.29
N MET A 30 2.46 7.99 10.04
CA MET A 30 3.50 8.00 9.01
C MET A 30 4.31 9.30 9.04
N CYS A 31 5.57 9.25 8.59
CA CYS A 31 6.26 10.43 8.09
C CYS A 31 6.12 10.48 6.58
N ALA A 32 6.10 11.70 6.03
CA ALA A 32 6.00 11.94 4.61
C ALA A 32 7.13 12.83 4.10
N ASP A 33 7.64 12.52 2.91
CA ASP A 33 8.47 13.40 2.10
C ASP A 33 7.71 13.69 0.81
N VAL A 34 7.55 14.99 0.48
CA VAL A 34 6.70 15.46 -0.62
C VAL A 34 7.50 16.34 -1.55
N ASN A 35 7.57 15.94 -2.81
CA ASN A 35 8.28 16.67 -3.86
C ASN A 35 7.34 16.98 -5.02
N ILE A 36 7.23 18.26 -5.36
CA ILE A 36 6.44 18.72 -6.50
C ILE A 36 7.35 18.82 -7.72
N HIS A 37 6.89 18.22 -8.82
CA HIS A 37 7.53 18.33 -10.13
C HIS A 37 6.60 19.08 -11.08
N ASP A 38 7.08 20.22 -11.57
CA ASP A 38 6.48 20.93 -12.70
C ASP A 38 7.44 20.80 -13.89
N PRO A 39 7.22 19.79 -14.77
CA PRO A 39 8.15 19.51 -15.88
C PRO A 39 8.20 20.65 -16.86
N TYR A 40 9.35 20.79 -17.55
CA TYR A 40 9.47 21.73 -18.67
C TYR A 40 8.91 21.11 -19.96
N PRO A 41 8.07 21.82 -20.71
CA PRO A 41 7.52 23.16 -20.39
C PRO A 41 6.59 23.09 -19.16
N PRO A 42 6.51 24.21 -18.39
CA PRO A 42 5.62 24.30 -17.23
C PRO A 42 4.17 23.95 -17.56
N GLY A 43 3.47 23.32 -16.63
CA GLY A 43 2.08 22.86 -16.83
C GLY A 43 1.95 21.58 -17.67
N HIS A 44 3.05 21.01 -18.17
CA HIS A 44 3.01 19.73 -18.88
C HIS A 44 3.10 18.54 -17.92
N ASN A 45 1.93 18.06 -17.48
CA ASN A 45 1.80 16.95 -16.55
C ASN A 45 2.45 17.20 -15.16
N PRO A 46 2.07 18.30 -14.46
CA PRO A 46 2.55 18.54 -13.12
C PRO A 46 2.14 17.40 -12.21
N HIS A 47 3.03 17.00 -11.31
CA HIS A 47 2.78 15.87 -10.42
C HIS A 47 3.63 15.97 -9.15
N SER A 48 3.21 15.23 -8.12
CA SER A 48 3.96 15.12 -6.88
C SER A 48 4.37 13.68 -6.59
N HIS A 49 5.59 13.52 -6.11
CA HIS A 49 6.07 12.30 -5.49
C HIS A 49 5.90 12.40 -3.98
N ILE A 50 5.13 11.52 -3.40
CA ILE A 50 4.90 11.40 -1.97
C ILE A 50 5.51 10.09 -1.51
N LEU A 51 6.47 10.15 -0.60
CA LEU A 51 7.04 8.99 0.07
C LEU A 51 6.52 8.94 1.48
N PHE A 52 5.83 7.86 1.83
CA PHE A 52 5.40 7.57 3.19
C PHE A 52 6.29 6.51 3.83
N THR A 53 6.51 6.63 5.13
CA THR A 53 7.19 5.57 5.87
C THR A 53 6.26 4.38 6.06
N MET A 54 6.83 3.17 5.94
CA MET A 54 6.11 1.91 6.22
C MET A 54 6.26 1.47 7.68
N ARG A 55 6.86 2.30 8.51
CA ARG A 55 7.05 2.06 9.93
C ARG A 55 6.37 3.18 10.70
N PRO A 56 5.39 2.86 11.55
CA PRO A 56 4.65 3.89 12.27
C PRO A 56 5.48 4.51 13.38
N LEU A 57 5.17 5.77 13.68
CA LEU A 57 5.55 6.45 14.90
C LEU A 57 4.46 6.25 15.96
N ASP A 58 4.83 6.18 17.23
CA ASP A 58 3.89 6.32 18.33
C ASP A 58 3.66 7.82 18.67
N ASP A 59 2.74 8.08 19.60
CA ASP A 59 2.37 9.44 20.04
C ASP A 59 3.54 10.22 20.68
N HIS A 60 4.63 9.54 20.98
CA HIS A 60 5.86 10.13 21.52
C HIS A 60 6.96 10.32 20.46
N GLY A 61 6.64 10.09 19.19
CA GLY A 61 7.58 10.20 18.07
C GLY A 61 8.62 9.07 18.00
N LYS A 62 8.36 7.94 18.67
CA LYS A 62 9.25 6.78 18.64
C LYS A 62 8.81 5.78 17.56
N TRP A 63 9.78 5.28 16.81
CA TRP A 63 9.53 4.27 15.79
C TRP A 63 9.05 2.95 16.40
N GLN A 64 7.88 2.50 15.98
CA GLN A 64 7.37 1.16 16.28
C GLN A 64 8.04 0.10 15.41
N ALA A 65 8.02 -1.16 15.84
CA ALA A 65 8.53 -2.25 15.03
C ALA A 65 7.56 -2.57 13.86
N LYS A 66 8.11 -2.88 12.67
CA LYS A 66 7.30 -3.34 11.52
C LYS A 66 6.61 -4.67 11.78
N THR A 67 7.23 -5.52 12.60
CA THR A 67 6.74 -6.85 12.92
C THR A 67 6.70 -7.03 14.43
N GLN A 68 5.65 -7.64 14.91
CA GLN A 68 5.53 -8.07 16.30
C GLN A 68 6.05 -9.50 16.43
N LYS A 69 6.91 -9.73 17.42
CA LYS A 69 7.42 -11.06 17.69
C LYS A 69 6.29 -11.97 18.17
N GLU A 70 6.15 -13.12 17.51
CA GLU A 70 5.24 -14.17 17.93
C GLU A 70 6.01 -15.36 18.47
N TYR A 71 5.47 -15.96 19.52
CA TYR A 71 5.96 -17.21 20.07
C TYR A 71 5.11 -18.36 19.55
N LEU A 72 5.75 -19.41 19.06
CA LEU A 72 5.06 -20.64 18.70
C LEU A 72 4.68 -21.38 19.98
N CYS A 73 3.38 -21.55 20.15
CA CYS A 73 2.78 -22.24 21.29
C CYS A 73 2.06 -23.49 20.79
N LYS A 74 1.93 -24.46 21.68
CA LYS A 74 1.28 -25.72 21.39
C LYS A 74 0.23 -26.03 22.46
N ARG A 75 -0.87 -26.66 22.02
CA ARG A 75 -1.92 -27.20 22.88
C ARG A 75 -2.40 -28.52 22.26
N GLY A 76 -2.01 -29.64 22.86
CA GLY A 76 -2.19 -30.96 22.24
C GLY A 76 -1.42 -31.02 20.92
N ASP A 77 -2.11 -31.33 19.81
CA ASP A 77 -1.52 -31.42 18.48
C ASP A 77 -1.57 -30.09 17.70
N GLU A 78 -2.23 -29.07 18.24
CA GLU A 78 -2.34 -27.76 17.60
C GLU A 78 -1.10 -26.89 17.88
N GLU A 79 -0.52 -26.28 16.83
CA GLU A 79 0.54 -25.27 16.94
C GLU A 79 0.04 -23.92 16.41
N ARG A 80 0.25 -22.83 17.18
CA ARG A 80 -0.15 -21.48 16.79
C ARG A 80 0.83 -20.43 17.32
N GLY A 81 1.02 -19.34 16.52
CA GLY A 81 1.78 -18.16 16.94
C GLY A 81 0.92 -17.20 17.77
N PHE A 82 1.48 -16.69 18.86
CA PHE A 82 0.86 -15.66 19.70
C PHE A 82 1.88 -14.55 19.99
N THR A 83 1.44 -13.30 19.94
CA THR A 83 2.20 -12.17 20.47
C THR A 83 2.32 -12.29 21.99
N ALA A 84 3.16 -11.46 22.64
CA ALA A 84 3.32 -11.49 24.08
C ALA A 84 2.01 -11.22 24.83
N ASP A 85 1.18 -10.31 24.31
CA ASP A 85 -0.09 -9.94 24.96
C ASP A 85 -1.18 -10.99 24.71
N GLU A 86 -1.31 -11.50 23.48
CA GLU A 86 -2.22 -12.60 23.16
C GLU A 86 -1.90 -13.85 23.98
N PHE A 87 -0.62 -14.13 24.23
CA PHE A 87 -0.23 -15.28 25.02
C PHE A 87 -0.68 -15.22 26.48
N LYS A 88 -0.86 -14.01 27.05
CA LYS A 88 -1.41 -13.87 28.42
C LYS A 88 -2.79 -14.52 28.53
N ILE A 89 -3.62 -14.33 27.50
CA ILE A 89 -4.96 -14.93 27.41
C ILE A 89 -4.85 -16.40 26.98
N ALA A 90 -4.07 -16.72 25.96
CA ALA A 90 -3.93 -18.07 25.44
C ALA A 90 -3.42 -19.06 26.52
N LYS A 91 -2.54 -18.59 27.43
CA LYS A 91 -2.06 -19.40 28.55
C LYS A 91 -3.21 -19.91 29.45
N THR A 92 -4.23 -19.10 29.70
CA THR A 92 -5.40 -19.52 30.50
C THR A 92 -6.26 -20.57 29.79
N GLN A 93 -6.09 -20.70 28.45
CA GLN A 93 -6.76 -21.67 27.60
C GLN A 93 -5.93 -22.95 27.38
N GLY A 94 -4.83 -23.11 28.11
CA GLY A 94 -3.97 -24.30 28.06
C GLY A 94 -2.90 -24.26 26.96
N TRP A 95 -2.64 -23.11 26.34
CA TRP A 95 -1.53 -22.97 25.40
C TRP A 95 -0.20 -22.81 26.12
N GLU A 96 0.82 -23.54 25.69
CA GLU A 96 2.17 -23.48 26.25
C GLU A 96 3.19 -23.06 25.19
N LYS A 97 4.17 -22.23 25.58
CA LYS A 97 5.30 -21.89 24.72
C LYS A 97 6.22 -23.08 24.53
N GLN A 98 6.72 -23.27 23.32
CA GLN A 98 7.73 -24.28 23.01
C GLN A 98 9.13 -23.73 23.29
N TYR A 99 9.98 -24.56 23.86
CA TYR A 99 11.39 -24.25 24.09
C TYR A 99 12.26 -25.39 23.54
N LEU A 100 13.54 -25.07 23.25
CA LEU A 100 14.48 -26.08 22.83
C LEU A 100 14.93 -26.91 24.06
N TYR A 101 14.68 -28.19 23.99
CA TYR A 101 15.10 -29.16 24.97
C TYR A 101 16.08 -30.17 24.37
N GLN A 102 16.91 -30.78 25.20
CA GLN A 102 17.82 -31.85 24.81
C GLN A 102 17.55 -33.08 25.67
N SER A 103 17.38 -34.23 25.02
CA SER A 103 17.30 -35.54 25.67
C SER A 103 18.33 -36.46 24.99
N GLY A 104 19.39 -36.79 25.71
CA GLY A 104 20.55 -37.44 25.11
C GLY A 104 21.21 -36.60 24.02
N GLU A 105 21.36 -37.16 22.82
CA GLU A 105 21.93 -36.45 21.67
C GLU A 105 20.88 -35.65 20.85
N LYS A 106 19.59 -35.88 21.11
CA LYS A 106 18.50 -35.28 20.34
C LYS A 106 18.11 -33.94 20.91
N LYS A 107 17.95 -32.94 20.02
CA LYS A 107 17.39 -31.62 20.35
C LYS A 107 16.07 -31.43 19.65
N GLU A 108 15.04 -31.05 20.40
CA GLU A 108 13.71 -30.78 19.82
C GLU A 108 12.98 -29.67 20.58
N TYR A 109 11.99 -29.07 19.93
CA TYR A 109 11.13 -28.07 20.54
C TYR A 109 9.95 -28.76 21.21
N LEU A 110 9.85 -28.60 22.53
CA LEU A 110 8.81 -29.18 23.37
C LEU A 110 8.17 -28.09 24.24
N THR A 111 6.93 -28.32 24.64
CA THR A 111 6.32 -27.57 25.72
C THR A 111 6.88 -28.04 27.07
N PRO A 112 6.78 -27.23 28.15
CA PRO A 112 7.14 -27.69 29.49
C PRO A 112 6.45 -28.99 29.87
N SER A 113 5.13 -29.09 29.64
CA SER A 113 4.36 -30.31 29.96
C SER A 113 4.76 -31.55 29.15
N GLU A 114 5.24 -31.39 27.91
CA GLU A 114 5.78 -32.49 27.12
C GLU A 114 7.15 -32.91 27.64
N ALA A 115 8.00 -31.93 27.96
CA ALA A 115 9.34 -32.20 28.46
C ALA A 115 9.36 -32.92 29.82
N GLU A 116 8.40 -32.64 30.72
CA GLU A 116 8.25 -33.28 31.99
C GLU A 116 7.98 -34.81 31.87
N LYS A 117 7.45 -35.26 30.76
CA LYS A 117 7.16 -36.67 30.48
C LYS A 117 8.37 -37.47 29.99
N ILE A 118 9.47 -36.78 29.65
CA ILE A 118 10.67 -37.36 29.08
C ILE A 118 11.80 -37.34 30.14
N GLU A 119 12.19 -38.48 30.60
CA GLU A 119 13.28 -38.62 31.60
C GLU A 119 14.61 -38.06 31.01
N GLY A 120 15.32 -37.28 31.81
CA GLY A 120 16.59 -36.68 31.40
C GLY A 120 16.49 -35.54 30.39
N CYS A 121 15.30 -35.00 30.17
CA CYS A 121 15.06 -33.88 29.23
C CYS A 121 15.45 -32.55 29.89
N ILE A 122 16.41 -31.83 29.33
CA ILE A 122 16.95 -30.59 29.87
C ILE A 122 16.69 -29.43 28.89
N ARG A 123 16.13 -28.33 29.41
CA ARG A 123 15.92 -27.12 28.59
C ARG A 123 17.25 -26.42 28.26
N THR A 124 17.56 -26.23 27.00
CA THR A 124 18.80 -25.64 26.52
C THR A 124 18.67 -24.19 26.07
N ALA A 125 17.45 -23.72 25.75
CA ALA A 125 17.20 -22.33 25.32
C ALA A 125 16.36 -21.54 26.34
N LYS A 126 16.83 -20.34 26.72
CA LYS A 126 16.06 -19.41 27.56
C LYS A 126 14.86 -18.81 26.84
N THR A 127 15.00 -18.56 25.53
CA THR A 127 13.96 -17.94 24.70
C THR A 127 13.06 -19.02 24.09
N PRO A 128 11.74 -18.80 24.04
CA PRO A 128 10.85 -19.73 23.38
C PRO A 128 11.02 -19.68 21.85
N LYS A 129 10.59 -20.75 21.19
CA LYS A 129 10.47 -20.82 19.73
C LYS A 129 9.61 -19.68 19.23
N SER A 130 10.05 -19.00 18.20
CA SER A 130 9.31 -17.88 17.59
C SER A 130 9.10 -18.15 16.12
N THR A 131 8.10 -17.49 15.53
CA THR A 131 7.92 -17.45 14.08
C THR A 131 9.15 -16.81 13.43
N ARG A 132 9.48 -17.24 12.22
CA ARG A 132 10.68 -16.76 11.52
C ARG A 132 10.65 -15.25 11.26
N PHE A 133 9.46 -14.70 10.94
CA PHE A 133 9.29 -13.31 10.53
C PHE A 133 8.42 -12.47 11.49
N GLY A 134 7.74 -13.13 12.43
CA GLY A 134 6.74 -12.48 13.29
C GLY A 134 5.47 -12.09 12.51
N ARG A 135 4.51 -11.51 13.22
CA ARG A 135 3.30 -10.90 12.62
C ARG A 135 3.61 -9.46 12.22
N GLN A 136 3.14 -9.04 11.07
CA GLN A 136 3.26 -7.65 10.65
C GLN A 136 2.52 -6.72 11.65
N ASN A 137 3.04 -5.51 11.86
CA ASN A 137 2.32 -4.49 12.63
C ASN A 137 1.01 -4.16 11.90
N SER A 138 -0.09 -4.05 12.62
CA SER A 138 -1.43 -3.86 12.03
C SER A 138 -1.54 -2.60 11.18
N LEU A 139 -0.88 -1.49 11.58
CA LEU A 139 -0.83 -0.29 10.76
C LEU A 139 -0.03 -0.51 9.48
N THR A 140 1.11 -1.19 9.57
CA THR A 140 1.92 -1.53 8.38
C THR A 140 1.14 -2.46 7.44
N GLU A 141 0.37 -3.40 7.97
CA GLU A 141 -0.49 -4.29 7.18
C GLU A 141 -1.60 -3.51 6.47
N LEU A 142 -2.29 -2.63 7.19
CA LEU A 142 -3.31 -1.73 6.63
C LEU A 142 -2.73 -0.89 5.49
N TRP A 143 -1.57 -0.26 5.69
CA TRP A 143 -0.96 0.62 4.68
C TRP A 143 -0.50 -0.12 3.41
N ASN A 144 -0.27 -1.44 3.50
CA ASN A 144 0.06 -2.29 2.35
C ASN A 144 -1.17 -2.95 1.71
N SER A 145 -2.36 -2.70 2.23
CA SER A 145 -3.57 -3.31 1.68
C SER A 145 -4.02 -2.65 0.38
N GLU A 146 -4.76 -3.37 -0.44
CA GLU A 146 -5.39 -2.82 -1.65
C GLU A 146 -6.45 -1.78 -1.30
N GLU A 147 -7.18 -1.98 -0.21
CA GLU A 147 -8.21 -1.07 0.28
C GLU A 147 -7.63 0.30 0.59
N GLN A 148 -6.42 0.35 1.17
CA GLN A 148 -5.76 1.61 1.47
C GLN A 148 -5.39 2.38 0.19
N ILE A 149 -4.99 1.68 -0.87
CA ILE A 149 -4.73 2.32 -2.17
C ILE A 149 -6.00 2.94 -2.75
N PHE A 150 -7.13 2.25 -2.65
CA PHE A 150 -8.42 2.80 -3.09
C PHE A 150 -8.85 3.98 -2.22
N ALA A 151 -8.66 3.91 -0.91
CA ALA A 151 -8.94 5.01 0.01
C ALA A 151 -8.11 6.26 -0.33
N TRP A 152 -6.81 6.12 -0.58
CA TRP A 152 -5.93 7.21 -1.00
C TRP A 152 -6.36 7.84 -2.33
N ARG A 153 -6.68 7.01 -3.33
CA ARG A 153 -7.17 7.50 -4.62
C ARG A 153 -8.47 8.29 -4.48
N LYS A 154 -9.38 7.78 -3.66
CA LYS A 154 -10.66 8.47 -3.42
C LYS A 154 -10.50 9.78 -2.65
N SER A 155 -9.66 9.81 -1.63
CA SER A 155 -9.32 11.03 -0.89
C SER A 155 -8.69 12.08 -1.81
N TRP A 156 -7.73 11.67 -2.67
CA TRP A 156 -7.09 12.57 -3.61
C TRP A 156 -8.08 13.13 -4.66
N GLU A 157 -8.97 12.29 -5.19
CA GLU A 157 -10.08 12.71 -6.06
C GLU A 157 -10.94 13.79 -5.40
N MET A 158 -11.33 13.58 -4.14
CA MET A 158 -12.16 14.54 -3.40
C MET A 158 -11.45 15.89 -3.24
N ILE A 159 -10.19 15.86 -2.82
CA ILE A 159 -9.37 17.08 -2.64
C ILE A 159 -9.27 17.86 -3.95
N ILE A 160 -8.94 17.19 -5.08
CA ILE A 160 -8.88 17.85 -6.38
C ILE A 160 -10.23 18.49 -6.74
N ASN A 161 -11.31 17.74 -6.62
CA ASN A 161 -12.63 18.20 -7.03
C ASN A 161 -13.13 19.38 -6.18
N GLU A 162 -12.84 19.40 -4.89
CA GLU A 162 -13.12 20.50 -3.99
C GLU A 162 -12.36 21.77 -4.38
N ASP A 163 -11.06 21.65 -4.69
CA ASP A 163 -10.25 22.80 -5.11
C ASP A 163 -10.61 23.30 -6.51
N GLN A 164 -10.91 22.42 -7.45
CA GLN A 164 -11.44 22.80 -8.76
C GLN A 164 -12.78 23.56 -8.63
N GLU A 165 -13.68 23.09 -7.76
CA GLU A 165 -14.95 23.77 -7.49
C GLU A 165 -14.74 25.15 -6.89
N ARG A 166 -13.85 25.28 -5.91
CA ARG A 166 -13.49 26.53 -5.26
C ARG A 166 -12.97 27.59 -6.25
N HIS A 167 -12.27 27.14 -7.30
CA HIS A 167 -11.74 27.98 -8.36
C HIS A 167 -12.68 28.13 -9.57
N GLY A 168 -13.91 27.61 -9.50
CA GLY A 168 -14.89 27.68 -10.58
C GLY A 168 -14.54 26.86 -11.83
N ILE A 169 -13.64 25.88 -11.69
CA ILE A 169 -13.25 24.94 -12.74
C ILE A 169 -14.34 23.88 -12.88
N ALA A 170 -14.88 23.69 -14.08
CA ALA A 170 -15.98 22.74 -14.33
C ALA A 170 -15.52 21.26 -14.39
N ASP A 171 -14.28 21.03 -14.74
CA ASP A 171 -13.72 19.68 -14.86
C ASP A 171 -13.72 18.96 -13.52
N ARG A 172 -13.93 17.65 -13.56
CA ARG A 172 -13.90 16.77 -12.36
C ARG A 172 -13.09 15.53 -12.63
N VAL A 173 -12.33 15.13 -11.64
CA VAL A 173 -11.55 13.90 -11.64
C VAL A 173 -12.41 12.75 -11.08
N ASP A 174 -12.28 11.57 -11.68
CA ASP A 174 -12.89 10.32 -11.20
C ASP A 174 -11.83 9.22 -11.20
N CYS A 175 -11.44 8.74 -10.04
CA CYS A 175 -10.37 7.77 -9.86
C CYS A 175 -10.77 6.33 -10.24
N ARG A 176 -12.04 6.07 -10.55
CA ARG A 176 -12.53 4.74 -10.94
C ARG A 176 -12.05 4.36 -12.33
N SER A 177 -11.92 3.07 -12.59
CA SER A 177 -11.63 2.55 -13.93
C SER A 177 -12.73 2.89 -14.95
N HIS A 178 -12.41 2.90 -16.24
CA HIS A 178 -13.42 3.09 -17.30
C HIS A 178 -14.59 2.11 -17.17
N ALA A 179 -14.28 0.84 -16.86
CA ALA A 179 -15.31 -0.18 -16.65
C ALA A 179 -16.23 0.15 -15.44
N ALA A 180 -15.67 0.56 -14.31
CA ALA A 180 -16.45 0.96 -13.14
C ALA A 180 -17.29 2.23 -13.35
N ARG A 181 -16.88 3.08 -14.30
CA ARG A 181 -17.62 4.29 -14.75
C ARG A 181 -18.66 3.98 -15.83
N GLY A 182 -18.76 2.74 -16.29
CA GLY A 182 -19.63 2.35 -17.39
C GLY A 182 -19.22 2.95 -18.75
N LEU A 183 -17.94 3.36 -18.88
CA LEU A 183 -17.43 3.90 -20.14
C LEU A 183 -17.08 2.77 -21.08
N THR A 184 -17.43 2.94 -22.35
CA THR A 184 -17.12 1.99 -23.42
C THR A 184 -15.78 2.28 -24.11
N GLU A 185 -15.20 3.45 -23.86
CA GLU A 185 -13.87 3.82 -24.34
C GLU A 185 -12.80 2.96 -23.66
N GLN A 186 -11.82 2.52 -24.45
CA GLN A 186 -10.66 1.80 -23.95
C GLN A 186 -9.67 2.76 -23.29
N PRO A 187 -9.11 2.42 -22.12
CA PRO A 187 -8.04 3.20 -21.51
C PRO A 187 -6.73 3.01 -22.30
N THR A 188 -5.93 4.07 -22.39
CA THR A 188 -4.56 3.99 -22.92
C THR A 188 -3.63 3.29 -21.93
N VAL A 189 -2.56 2.67 -22.43
CA VAL A 189 -1.52 2.05 -21.60
C VAL A 189 -0.36 3.03 -21.34
N HIS A 190 0.35 2.85 -20.24
CA HIS A 190 1.52 3.67 -19.95
C HIS A 190 2.64 3.38 -20.96
N GLU A 191 3.05 4.39 -21.73
CA GLU A 191 4.09 4.26 -22.77
C GLU A 191 5.49 4.09 -22.17
N GLY A 192 5.80 4.89 -21.13
CA GLY A 192 7.13 4.97 -20.53
C GLY A 192 8.10 5.84 -21.35
N TYR A 193 9.19 6.26 -20.71
CA TYR A 193 10.19 7.14 -21.30
C TYR A 193 10.84 6.54 -22.56
N HIS A 194 11.27 5.28 -22.49
CA HIS A 194 11.96 4.63 -23.61
C HIS A 194 11.10 4.50 -24.85
N ALA A 195 9.84 4.09 -24.70
CA ALA A 195 8.91 3.96 -25.81
C ALA A 195 8.66 5.32 -26.49
N ARG A 196 8.46 6.39 -25.71
CA ARG A 196 8.31 7.76 -26.25
C ARG A 196 9.56 8.25 -26.96
N LYS A 197 10.75 8.00 -26.40
CA LYS A 197 12.02 8.37 -26.99
C LYS A 197 12.22 7.66 -28.33
N LEU A 198 11.96 6.36 -28.43
CA LEU A 198 12.02 5.61 -29.67
C LEU A 198 11.03 6.18 -30.71
N ALA A 199 9.79 6.43 -30.30
CA ALA A 199 8.78 7.01 -31.17
C ALA A 199 9.16 8.43 -31.71
N SER A 200 9.81 9.24 -30.87
CA SER A 200 10.32 10.56 -31.29
C SER A 200 11.47 10.48 -32.31
N MET A 201 12.18 9.37 -32.34
CA MET A 201 13.24 9.06 -33.31
C MET A 201 12.71 8.38 -34.58
N GLY A 202 11.37 8.24 -34.73
CA GLY A 202 10.75 7.56 -35.86
C GLY A 202 10.79 6.02 -35.78
N ILE A 203 11.23 5.46 -34.63
CA ILE A 203 11.27 4.01 -34.41
C ILE A 203 9.91 3.57 -33.89
N VAL A 204 9.35 2.52 -34.50
CA VAL A 204 8.05 2.00 -34.08
C VAL A 204 8.14 1.42 -32.67
N SER A 205 7.24 1.84 -31.81
CA SER A 205 7.06 1.32 -30.45
C SER A 205 5.66 0.75 -30.29
N ASP A 206 5.56 -0.52 -29.98
CA ASP A 206 4.27 -1.23 -29.86
C ASP A 206 3.30 -0.53 -28.90
N ARG A 207 3.80 -0.01 -27.77
CA ARG A 207 2.96 0.72 -26.80
C ARG A 207 2.45 2.05 -27.34
N CYS A 208 3.28 2.79 -28.06
CA CYS A 208 2.88 4.06 -28.68
C CYS A 208 1.90 3.83 -29.83
N GLU A 209 2.11 2.76 -30.62
CA GLU A 209 1.22 2.38 -31.70
C GLU A 209 -0.14 1.91 -31.17
N LEU A 210 -0.15 1.05 -30.16
CA LEU A 210 -1.36 0.62 -29.45
C LEU A 210 -2.16 1.83 -28.95
N ASN A 211 -1.51 2.80 -28.31
CA ASN A 211 -2.18 4.00 -27.83
C ASN A 211 -2.71 4.87 -28.96
N ARG A 212 -2.03 4.91 -30.10
CA ARG A 212 -2.51 5.60 -31.30
C ARG A 212 -3.81 4.96 -31.80
N GLN A 213 -3.83 3.62 -31.86
CA GLN A 213 -5.01 2.86 -32.28
C GLN A 213 -6.17 3.07 -31.28
N ILE A 214 -5.93 2.93 -29.98
CA ILE A 214 -6.95 3.16 -28.95
C ILE A 214 -7.56 4.56 -29.05
N ARG A 215 -6.75 5.60 -29.28
CA ARG A 215 -7.26 6.97 -29.44
C ARG A 215 -8.11 7.13 -30.71
N ALA A 216 -7.71 6.49 -31.80
CA ALA A 216 -8.47 6.50 -33.06
C ALA A 216 -9.83 5.79 -32.88
N ASP A 217 -9.84 4.61 -32.27
CA ASP A 217 -11.04 3.83 -32.03
C ASP A 217 -12.01 4.56 -31.07
N ASN A 218 -11.49 5.13 -29.99
CA ASN A 218 -12.29 5.94 -29.08
C ASN A 218 -12.88 7.20 -29.74
N LYS A 219 -12.15 7.81 -30.65
CA LYS A 219 -12.67 8.95 -31.42
C LYS A 219 -13.82 8.51 -32.34
N LEU A 220 -13.65 7.42 -33.07
CA LEU A 220 -14.69 6.86 -33.93
C LEU A 220 -15.93 6.47 -33.12
N LEU A 221 -15.75 5.83 -31.98
CA LEU A 221 -16.83 5.45 -31.07
C LEU A 221 -17.67 6.66 -30.61
N ARG A 222 -17.00 7.78 -30.27
CA ARG A 222 -17.68 9.02 -29.88
C ARG A 222 -18.46 9.63 -31.02
N GLU A 223 -17.92 9.62 -32.25
CA GLU A 223 -18.60 10.10 -33.44
C GLU A 223 -19.84 9.27 -33.77
N LEU A 224 -19.75 7.95 -33.68
CA LEU A 224 -20.89 7.05 -33.89
C LEU A 224 -21.99 7.29 -32.85
N LYS A 225 -21.63 7.41 -31.58
CA LYS A 225 -22.59 7.73 -30.51
C LYS A 225 -23.32 9.06 -30.72
N LYS A 226 -22.64 10.07 -31.25
CA LYS A 226 -23.28 11.36 -31.60
C LYS A 226 -24.32 11.19 -32.71
N ARG A 227 -23.98 10.41 -33.76
CA ARG A 227 -24.90 10.16 -34.90
C ARG A 227 -26.14 9.33 -34.51
N CYS A 228 -26.02 8.45 -33.54
CA CYS A 228 -27.16 7.65 -33.04
C CYS A 228 -28.10 8.44 -32.11
N ARG A 229 -27.70 9.63 -31.64
CA ARG A 229 -28.50 10.49 -30.74
C ARG A 229 -29.18 11.64 -31.48
N SER A 230 -28.78 11.90 -32.73
CA SER A 230 -29.39 12.85 -33.66
C SER A 230 -30.45 12.18 -34.54
#